data_0f9b3c1b78a17c9776752c4d5d645392
#
_entry.id   0f9b3c1b78a17c9776752c4d5d645392
#
_cell.length_a   1.000
_cell.length_b   1.000
_cell.length_c   1.000
_cell.angle_alpha   90.00
_cell.angle_beta   90.00
_cell.angle_gamma   90.00
#
_symmetry.space_group_name_H-M   'P 1'
#
loop_
_entity.id
_entity.type
_entity.pdbx_description
1 polymer ?
#
loop_
_entity_poly.entity_id
_entity_poly.type
_entity_poly.pdbx_seq_one_letter_code
_entity_poly.pdbx_strand_id
1 'polypeptide(L)' 'MDENQKYLFIIKEEMENVRELYIKGYIEKKVYQGETRLLFEMATKYGA' A
#
# COMPACT_ATOMS: atom_id res chain seq x y z
N MET A 1 -6.21 -8.24 -18.45
CA MET A 1 -6.20 -8.06 -16.97
C MET A 1 -7.51 -7.40 -16.55
N ASP A 2 -8.23 -7.94 -15.58
CA ASP A 2 -9.47 -7.31 -15.16
C ASP A 2 -9.19 -6.10 -14.26
N GLU A 3 -10.22 -5.32 -13.95
CA GLU A 3 -10.08 -4.09 -13.19
C GLU A 3 -9.54 -4.35 -11.78
N ASN A 4 -9.98 -5.43 -11.13
CA ASN A 4 -9.53 -5.74 -9.79
C ASN A 4 -8.03 -6.01 -9.75
N GLN A 5 -7.51 -6.73 -10.72
CA GLN A 5 -6.08 -6.99 -10.80
C GLN A 5 -5.30 -5.70 -11.03
N LYS A 6 -5.85 -4.80 -11.82
CA LYS A 6 -5.22 -3.51 -12.07
C LYS A 6 -5.12 -2.70 -10.78
N TYR A 7 -6.19 -2.64 -10.00
CA TYR A 7 -6.18 -1.93 -8.72
C TYR A 7 -5.22 -2.59 -7.73
N LEU A 8 -5.19 -3.92 -7.68
CA LEU A 8 -4.27 -4.61 -6.78
C LEU A 8 -2.82 -4.32 -7.14
N PHE A 9 -2.51 -4.21 -8.42
CA PHE A 9 -1.17 -3.86 -8.86
C PHE A 9 -0.79 -2.45 -8.39
N ILE A 10 -1.70 -1.49 -8.52
CA ILE A 10 -1.47 -0.13 -8.07
C ILE A 10 -1.24 -0.10 -6.56
N ILE A 11 -2.06 -0.82 -5.81
CA ILE A 11 -1.93 -0.90 -4.35
C ILE A 11 -0.58 -1.48 -3.95
N LYS A 12 -0.14 -2.51 -4.65
CA LYS A 12 1.16 -3.11 -4.40
C LYS A 12 2.28 -2.10 -4.58
N GLU A 13 2.21 -1.31 -5.66
CA GLU A 13 3.23 -0.29 -5.90
C GLU A 13 3.22 0.78 -4.81
N GLU A 14 2.03 1.18 -4.37
CA GLU A 14 1.92 2.14 -3.28
C GLU A 14 2.52 1.60 -1.98
N MET A 15 2.29 0.33 -1.68
CA MET A 15 2.89 -0.29 -0.51
C MET A 15 4.41 -0.26 -0.57
N GLU A 16 4.98 -0.54 -1.73
CA GLU A 16 6.42 -0.51 -1.91
C GLU A 16 6.96 0.92 -1.74
N ASN A 17 6.25 1.90 -2.26
CA ASN A 17 6.65 3.30 -2.13
C ASN A 17 6.61 3.75 -0.66
N VAL A 18 5.56 3.42 0.06
CA VAL A 18 5.44 3.78 1.47
C VAL A 18 6.54 3.11 2.29
N ARG A 19 6.81 1.84 2.01
CA ARG A 19 7.87 1.11 2.68
C ARG A 19 9.22 1.79 2.46
N GLU A 20 9.49 2.18 1.24
CA GLU A 20 10.75 2.83 0.91
C GLU A 20 10.89 4.16 1.62
N LEU A 21 9.82 4.94 1.67
CA LEU A 21 9.83 6.21 2.40
C LEU A 21 10.14 5.99 3.89
N TYR A 22 9.59 4.94 4.46
CA TYR A 22 9.85 4.61 5.86
C TYR A 22 11.31 4.20 6.07
N ILE A 23 11.82 3.33 5.21
CA ILE A 23 13.20 2.85 5.31
C ILE A 23 14.18 4.02 5.17
N LYS A 24 13.88 4.96 4.30
CA LYS A 24 14.73 6.14 4.09
C LYS A 24 14.58 7.20 5.18
N GLY A 25 13.63 7.03 6.08
CA GLY A 25 13.43 7.95 7.18
C GLY A 25 12.61 9.18 6.86
N TYR A 26 11.89 9.17 5.75
CA TYR A 26 11.06 10.30 5.36
C TYR A 26 9.72 10.34 6.09
N ILE A 27 9.25 9.21 6.59
CA ILE A 27 8.00 9.13 7.35
C ILE A 27 8.23 8.36 8.63
N GLU A 28 7.43 8.68 9.64
CA GLU A 28 7.51 8.02 10.94
C GLU A 28 6.80 6.67 10.90
N LYS A 29 7.12 5.82 11.87
CA LYS A 29 6.52 4.50 11.99
C LYS A 29 5.00 4.57 12.04
N LYS A 30 4.47 5.54 12.77
CA LYS A 30 3.02 5.71 12.90
C LYS A 30 2.37 6.00 11.54
N VAL A 31 3.00 6.84 10.74
CA VAL A 31 2.51 7.14 9.38
C VAL A 31 2.60 5.91 8.51
N TYR A 32 3.72 5.21 8.57
CA TYR A 32 3.90 3.98 7.79
C TYR A 32 2.83 2.95 8.13
N GLN A 33 2.57 2.74 9.41
CA GLN A 33 1.56 1.77 9.84
C GLN A 33 0.16 2.16 9.38
N GLY A 34 -0.18 3.44 9.46
CA GLY A 34 -1.47 3.93 9.01
C GLY A 34 -1.66 3.76 7.51
N GLU A 35 -0.65 4.11 6.73
CA GLU A 35 -0.73 4.00 5.28
C GLU A 35 -0.81 2.54 4.82
N THR A 36 0.01 1.66 5.39
CA THR A 36 -0.02 0.25 5.01
C THR A 36 -1.33 -0.41 5.41
N ARG A 37 -1.90 0.00 6.53
CA ARG A 37 -3.20 -0.53 6.95
C ARG A 37 -4.29 -0.15 5.96
N LEU A 38 -4.32 1.11 5.53
CA LEU A 38 -5.31 1.57 4.55
C LEU A 38 -5.16 0.83 3.23
N LEU A 39 -3.92 0.67 2.77
CA LEU A 39 -3.66 -0.05 1.53
C LEU A 39 -4.07 -1.51 1.64
N PHE A 40 -3.83 -2.13 2.78
CA PHE A 40 -4.22 -3.52 3.01
C PHE A 40 -5.75 -3.65 2.98
N GLU A 41 -6.46 -2.72 3.61
CA GLU A 41 -7.91 -2.72 3.59
C GLU A 41 -8.45 -2.56 2.16
N MET A 42 -7.83 -1.69 1.37
CA MET A 42 -8.20 -1.53 -0.03
C MET A 42 -7.95 -2.80 -0.83
N ALA A 43 -6.82 -3.47 -0.59
CA ALA A 43 -6.51 -4.71 -1.28
C ALA A 43 -7.54 -5.80 -0.95
N THR A 44 -7.95 -5.89 0.31
CA THR A 44 -8.95 -6.84 0.73
C THR A 44 -10.29 -6.55 0.03
N LYS A 45 -10.62 -5.27 -0.11
CA LYS A 45 -11.85 -4.86 -0.80
C LYS A 45 -11.85 -5.31 -2.25
N TYR A 46 -10.69 -5.33 -2.91
CA TYR A 46 -10.59 -5.73 -4.31
C TYR A 46 -10.24 -7.19 -4.51
N GLY A 47 -10.41 -8.01 -3.49
CA GLY A 47 -10.34 -9.45 -3.63
C GLY A 47 -9.01 -10.10 -3.31
N ALA A 48 -8.16 -9.40 -2.61
CA ALA A 48 -6.89 -10.00 -2.19
C ALA A 48 -7.09 -10.91 -0.99
#